data_8ada8f12b8c24f14bf623b919081d385
#
_entry.id   8ada8f12b8c24f14bf623b919081d385
#
_cell.length_a   1.000
_cell.length_b   1.000
_cell.length_c   1.000
_cell.angle_alpha   90.00
_cell.angle_beta   90.00
_cell.angle_gamma   90.00
#
_symmetry.space_group_name_H-M   'P 1'
#
loop_
_entity.id
_entity.type
_entity.pdbx_description
1 polymer ?
#
loop_
_entity_poly.entity_id
_entity_poly.type
_entity_poly.pdbx_seq_one_letter_code
_entity_poly.pdbx_strand_id
1 'polypeptide(L)'
;MIMSVRTVLAAAVLAVMQFGTSCNAETIRVAAQKTGTFAWELAVIRSHGLDKKANLSIDVVELASPEAGKIALRSGTADVMVSDWPWVSRERSLGAKLQFYPYSSALGAVMVPAASPVGTLADLKGRKLAVAGGAIDKNWLLLQAALKQDGVDLKSQATIVYGAPPLLAAKTLGGEMDATLNYWNFCAALEAKGFRRLAGMEEILQKLGSKGRIAMIGYVFDEAWAGANKDLVARFIAVTRAAKEVLATSDAEWDAIAPLTGAQDPATLQAYRDRYREGIPRRPIVDEEADARVLYRVLAQLGGRDLVGTATELDPGTFYQAIPGD
;
A
#
# COMPACT_ATOMS: atom_id res chain seq x y z
N MET A 1 -8.38 16.05 95.00
CA MET A 1 -9.27 16.53 93.94
C MET A 1 -8.42 16.58 92.69
N ILE A 2 -8.45 15.47 91.93
CA ILE A 2 -7.51 15.21 90.84
C ILE A 2 -8.30 15.21 89.49
N MET A 3 -8.05 16.15 88.67
CA MET A 3 -8.63 16.17 87.29
C MET A 3 -7.76 15.39 86.34
N SER A 4 -8.35 14.44 85.67
CA SER A 4 -7.74 13.59 84.64
C SER A 4 -7.87 14.30 83.26
N VAL A 5 -6.73 14.53 82.60
CA VAL A 5 -6.67 15.02 81.24
C VAL A 5 -6.68 13.82 80.25
N ARG A 6 -7.73 13.65 79.46
CA ARG A 6 -7.79 12.66 78.39
C ARG A 6 -7.24 13.29 77.10
N THR A 7 -6.09 12.79 76.64
CA THR A 7 -5.48 13.13 75.40
C THR A 7 -6.21 12.41 74.25
N VAL A 8 -6.81 13.13 73.33
CA VAL A 8 -7.42 12.61 72.11
C VAL A 8 -6.35 12.61 71.02
N LEU A 9 -5.89 11.41 70.58
CA LEU A 9 -5.06 11.26 69.38
C LEU A 9 -5.99 11.26 68.17
N ALA A 10 -5.90 12.29 67.33
CA ALA A 10 -6.52 12.34 66.01
C ALA A 10 -5.57 11.67 64.98
N ALA A 11 -5.90 10.46 64.53
CA ALA A 11 -5.24 9.78 63.42
C ALA A 11 -5.74 10.39 62.10
N ALA A 12 -4.91 11.21 61.44
CA ALA A 12 -5.15 11.69 60.09
C ALA A 12 -4.83 10.55 59.11
N VAL A 13 -5.85 9.92 58.56
CA VAL A 13 -5.73 8.96 57.44
C VAL A 13 -5.55 9.78 56.16
N LEU A 14 -4.31 9.87 55.63
CA LEU A 14 -4.01 10.38 54.32
C LEU A 14 -4.50 9.35 53.27
N ALA A 15 -5.70 9.55 52.71
CA ALA A 15 -6.15 8.84 51.52
C ALA A 15 -5.37 9.38 50.32
N VAL A 16 -4.31 8.66 49.92
CA VAL A 16 -3.64 8.90 48.62
C VAL A 16 -4.63 8.44 47.55
N MET A 17 -5.41 9.36 47.01
CA MET A 17 -6.14 9.15 45.76
C MET A 17 -5.10 8.97 44.66
N GLN A 18 -4.78 7.75 44.29
CA GLN A 18 -4.12 7.44 43.03
C GLN A 18 -5.14 7.78 41.94
N PHE A 19 -5.03 8.98 41.39
CA PHE A 19 -5.57 9.27 40.08
C PHE A 19 -4.80 8.40 39.08
N GLY A 20 -5.27 7.18 38.87
CA GLY A 20 -4.93 6.38 37.72
C GLY A 20 -5.42 7.18 36.52
N THR A 21 -4.52 7.92 35.85
CA THR A 21 -4.77 8.42 34.52
C THR A 21 -5.05 7.18 33.67
N SER A 22 -6.33 6.88 33.44
CA SER A 22 -6.73 5.99 32.38
C SER A 22 -6.21 6.64 31.10
N CYS A 23 -5.02 6.23 30.67
CA CYS A 23 -4.50 6.60 29.39
C CYS A 23 -5.42 5.92 28.35
N ASN A 24 -6.49 6.59 27.96
CA ASN A 24 -7.32 6.13 26.85
C ASN A 24 -6.41 5.99 25.63
N ALA A 25 -6.45 4.83 24.98
CA ALA A 25 -5.73 4.63 23.75
C ALA A 25 -6.15 5.71 22.75
N GLU A 26 -5.16 6.36 22.15
CA GLU A 26 -5.44 7.36 21.10
C GLU A 26 -5.97 6.67 19.86
N THR A 27 -7.01 7.26 19.27
CA THR A 27 -7.70 6.66 18.12
C THR A 27 -7.17 7.24 16.81
N ILE A 28 -6.87 6.36 15.86
CA ILE A 28 -6.59 6.68 14.48
C ILE A 28 -7.65 6.03 13.58
N ARG A 29 -8.30 6.83 12.73
CA ARG A 29 -9.35 6.36 11.79
C ARG A 29 -8.70 6.03 10.45
N VAL A 30 -8.80 4.78 10.04
CA VAL A 30 -8.14 4.26 8.85
C VAL A 30 -9.16 3.83 7.80
N ALA A 31 -9.15 4.48 6.65
CA ALA A 31 -9.96 4.08 5.51
C ALA A 31 -9.36 2.86 4.82
N ALA A 32 -10.08 1.76 4.81
CA ALA A 32 -9.64 0.50 4.22
C ALA A 32 -10.73 -0.16 3.39
N GLN A 33 -10.31 -0.84 2.31
CA GLN A 33 -11.22 -1.70 1.54
C GLN A 33 -11.30 -3.07 2.23
N LYS A 34 -12.52 -3.60 2.37
CA LYS A 34 -12.76 -4.91 2.99
C LYS A 34 -11.97 -6.06 2.35
N THR A 35 -11.76 -6.00 1.03
CA THR A 35 -11.07 -7.02 0.24
C THR A 35 -9.64 -6.61 -0.18
N GLY A 36 -9.13 -5.50 0.34
CA GLY A 36 -7.78 -5.02 0.06
C GLY A 36 -6.73 -5.76 0.88
N THR A 37 -5.49 -5.81 0.38
CA THR A 37 -4.37 -6.46 1.08
C THR A 37 -4.03 -5.81 2.43
N PHE A 38 -4.41 -4.55 2.64
CA PHE A 38 -4.29 -3.89 3.94
C PHE A 38 -5.20 -4.53 5.01
N ALA A 39 -6.33 -5.13 4.61
CA ALA A 39 -7.18 -5.87 5.55
C ALA A 39 -6.45 -7.06 6.19
N TRP A 40 -5.46 -7.65 5.51
CA TRP A 40 -4.63 -8.74 6.05
C TRP A 40 -3.77 -8.25 7.22
N GLU A 41 -3.11 -7.10 7.06
CA GLU A 41 -2.32 -6.48 8.14
C GLU A 41 -3.20 -6.06 9.32
N LEU A 42 -4.36 -5.48 9.05
CA LEU A 42 -5.32 -5.10 10.10
C LEU A 42 -5.79 -6.33 10.90
N ALA A 43 -5.96 -7.48 10.25
CA ALA A 43 -6.28 -8.73 10.92
C ALA A 43 -5.14 -9.17 11.85
N VAL A 44 -3.90 -9.13 11.38
CA VAL A 44 -2.70 -9.45 12.17
C VAL A 44 -2.53 -8.49 13.35
N ILE A 45 -2.72 -7.18 13.12
CA ILE A 45 -2.66 -6.18 14.19
C ILE A 45 -3.65 -6.53 15.31
N ARG A 46 -4.88 -6.89 14.93
CA ARG A 46 -5.94 -7.24 15.90
C ARG A 46 -5.67 -8.57 16.62
N SER A 47 -5.29 -9.62 15.88
CA SER A 47 -5.04 -10.95 16.45
C SER A 47 -3.89 -10.96 17.46
N HIS A 48 -2.84 -10.17 17.18
CA HIS A 48 -1.67 -10.03 18.05
C HIS A 48 -1.80 -8.89 19.09
N GLY A 49 -2.87 -8.07 19.01
CA GLY A 49 -3.09 -6.91 19.88
C GLY A 49 -1.96 -5.89 19.77
N LEU A 50 -1.39 -5.70 18.58
CA LEU A 50 -0.25 -4.80 18.34
C LEU A 50 -0.63 -3.35 18.58
N ASP A 51 -1.84 -2.96 18.21
CA ASP A 51 -2.44 -1.66 18.47
C ASP A 51 -2.55 -1.37 19.98
N LYS A 52 -3.11 -2.32 20.75
CA LYS A 52 -3.25 -2.21 22.20
C LYS A 52 -1.89 -2.09 22.90
N LYS A 53 -0.90 -2.89 22.48
CA LYS A 53 0.47 -2.83 23.01
C LYS A 53 1.14 -1.48 22.77
N ALA A 54 0.75 -0.80 21.69
CA ALA A 54 1.22 0.55 21.34
C ALA A 54 0.34 1.67 21.93
N ASN A 55 -0.61 1.36 22.83
CA ASN A 55 -1.60 2.31 23.33
C ASN A 55 -2.33 3.06 22.21
N LEU A 56 -2.72 2.32 21.15
CA LEU A 56 -3.38 2.80 19.96
C LEU A 56 -4.71 2.09 19.76
N SER A 57 -5.73 2.79 19.32
CA SER A 57 -7.00 2.24 18.83
C SER A 57 -7.11 2.51 17.34
N ILE A 58 -7.15 1.46 16.52
CA ILE A 58 -7.35 1.60 15.06
C ILE A 58 -8.83 1.41 14.76
N ASP A 59 -9.50 2.50 14.42
CA ASP A 59 -10.88 2.50 13.96
C ASP A 59 -10.92 2.41 12.43
N VAL A 60 -11.52 1.32 11.92
CA VAL A 60 -11.52 1.03 10.49
C VAL A 60 -12.79 1.53 9.84
N VAL A 61 -12.65 2.52 8.97
CA VAL A 61 -13.71 3.00 8.08
C VAL A 61 -13.71 2.13 6.82
N GLU A 62 -14.61 1.14 6.78
CA GLU A 62 -14.73 0.25 5.63
C GLU A 62 -15.34 0.96 4.43
N LEU A 63 -14.69 0.87 3.28
CA LEU A 63 -15.07 1.55 2.05
C LEU A 63 -15.10 0.59 0.86
N ALA A 64 -15.96 0.91 -0.10
CA ALA A 64 -16.17 0.07 -1.28
C ALA A 64 -15.14 0.33 -2.39
N SER A 65 -14.49 1.50 -2.42
CA SER A 65 -13.57 1.89 -3.49
C SER A 65 -12.45 2.81 -3.00
N PRO A 66 -11.32 2.90 -3.74
CA PRO A 66 -10.27 3.87 -3.45
C PRO A 66 -10.76 5.33 -3.49
N GLU A 67 -11.70 5.64 -4.39
CA GLU A 67 -12.27 6.98 -4.52
C GLU A 67 -13.06 7.39 -3.27
N ALA A 68 -13.82 6.46 -2.68
CA ALA A 68 -14.48 6.69 -1.39
C ALA A 68 -13.46 6.97 -0.28
N GLY A 69 -12.29 6.32 -0.31
CA GLY A 69 -11.18 6.59 0.61
C GLY A 69 -10.64 8.02 0.49
N LYS A 70 -10.46 8.50 -0.74
CA LYS A 70 -10.03 9.87 -1.01
C LYS A 70 -11.04 10.90 -0.48
N ILE A 71 -12.32 10.61 -0.60
CA ILE A 71 -13.40 11.46 -0.05
C ILE A 71 -13.35 11.43 1.49
N ALA A 72 -13.22 10.25 2.11
CA ALA A 72 -13.15 10.10 3.56
C ALA A 72 -11.97 10.85 4.16
N LEU A 73 -10.78 10.78 3.52
CA LEU A 73 -9.60 11.53 3.94
C LEU A 73 -9.83 13.05 3.84
N ARG A 74 -10.35 13.53 2.71
CA ARG A 74 -10.58 14.96 2.49
C ARG A 74 -11.68 15.54 3.40
N SER A 75 -12.68 14.76 3.75
CA SER A 75 -13.76 15.18 4.68
C SER A 75 -13.36 15.08 6.15
N GLY A 76 -12.17 14.51 6.47
CA GLY A 76 -11.76 14.24 7.83
C GLY A 76 -12.56 13.10 8.49
N THR A 77 -13.27 12.27 7.74
CA THR A 77 -13.92 11.05 8.25
C THR A 77 -12.89 9.96 8.54
N ALA A 78 -11.77 9.95 7.80
CA ALA A 78 -10.61 9.12 8.07
C ALA A 78 -9.36 9.99 8.20
N ASP A 79 -8.40 9.54 9.01
CA ASP A 79 -7.10 10.20 9.22
C ASP A 79 -6.05 9.65 8.26
N VAL A 80 -6.18 8.38 7.91
CA VAL A 80 -5.24 7.65 7.03
C VAL A 80 -6.01 6.85 6.00
N MET A 81 -5.49 6.77 4.79
CA MET A 81 -5.91 5.83 3.75
C MET A 81 -4.71 5.22 3.04
N VAL A 82 -4.93 4.18 2.25
CA VAL A 82 -3.90 3.62 1.36
C VAL A 82 -4.11 4.14 -0.06
N SER A 83 -3.07 4.77 -0.63
CA SER A 83 -3.09 5.27 -2.01
C SER A 83 -1.67 5.34 -2.59
N ASP A 84 -1.52 5.90 -3.79
CA ASP A 84 -0.23 6.03 -4.48
C ASP A 84 0.38 7.44 -4.37
N TRP A 85 1.72 7.52 -4.36
CA TRP A 85 2.42 8.80 -4.28
C TRP A 85 2.24 9.69 -5.53
N PRO A 86 2.00 9.20 -6.77
CA PRO A 86 1.68 10.09 -7.89
C PRO A 86 0.39 10.88 -7.66
N TRP A 87 -0.64 10.23 -7.09
CA TRP A 87 -1.85 10.94 -6.69
C TRP A 87 -1.58 11.97 -5.60
N VAL A 88 -0.78 11.64 -4.57
CA VAL A 88 -0.42 12.58 -3.50
C VAL A 88 0.29 13.81 -4.09
N SER A 89 1.29 13.62 -4.94
CA SER A 89 2.00 14.72 -5.60
C SER A 89 1.07 15.57 -6.48
N ARG A 90 0.15 14.92 -7.22
CA ARG A 90 -0.89 15.62 -7.98
C ARG A 90 -1.75 16.51 -7.10
N GLU A 91 -2.27 15.99 -6.00
CA GLU A 91 -3.11 16.75 -5.09
C GLU A 91 -2.35 17.92 -4.46
N ARG A 92 -1.05 17.71 -4.13
CA ARG A 92 -0.18 18.78 -3.64
C ARG A 92 0.01 19.90 -4.68
N SER A 93 0.16 19.55 -5.95
CA SER A 93 0.22 20.52 -7.05
C SER A 93 -1.07 21.35 -7.21
N LEU A 94 -2.19 20.84 -6.67
CA LEU A 94 -3.50 21.51 -6.64
C LEU A 94 -3.78 22.21 -5.31
N GLY A 95 -2.80 22.25 -4.39
CA GLY A 95 -2.87 22.97 -3.12
C GLY A 95 -3.21 22.13 -1.88
N ALA A 96 -3.56 20.85 -2.03
CA ALA A 96 -3.74 19.95 -0.90
C ALA A 96 -2.37 19.68 -0.22
N LYS A 97 -2.39 19.43 1.09
CA LYS A 97 -1.19 19.18 1.90
C LYS A 97 -1.16 17.71 2.36
N LEU A 98 -1.17 16.78 1.40
CA LEU A 98 -1.11 15.35 1.69
C LEU A 98 0.34 14.88 1.75
N GLN A 99 0.60 13.85 2.57
CA GLN A 99 1.89 13.16 2.66
C GLN A 99 1.71 11.65 2.50
N PHE A 100 2.76 11.01 2.03
CA PHE A 100 2.81 9.58 1.72
C PHE A 100 3.91 8.90 2.54
N TYR A 101 3.58 7.74 3.12
CA TYR A 101 4.55 6.85 3.76
C TYR A 101 4.47 5.45 3.16
N PRO A 102 5.60 4.78 2.81
CA PRO A 102 5.61 3.49 2.13
C PRO A 102 4.81 2.40 2.84
N TYR A 103 3.89 1.76 2.09
CA TYR A 103 3.12 0.61 2.54
C TYR A 103 3.55 -0.67 1.85
N SER A 104 3.66 -0.68 0.51
CA SER A 104 3.97 -1.87 -0.28
C SER A 104 4.74 -1.52 -1.55
N SER A 105 5.83 -2.25 -1.78
CA SER A 105 6.58 -2.29 -3.04
C SER A 105 6.22 -3.49 -3.91
N ALA A 106 5.18 -4.26 -3.54
CA ALA A 106 4.66 -5.32 -4.39
C ALA A 106 4.00 -4.72 -5.64
N LEU A 107 4.59 -4.98 -6.79
CA LEU A 107 4.12 -4.50 -8.09
C LEU A 107 3.60 -5.65 -8.94
N GLY A 108 2.79 -5.28 -9.94
CA GLY A 108 2.27 -6.22 -10.90
C GLY A 108 3.32 -6.76 -11.88
N ALA A 109 2.83 -7.48 -12.86
CA ALA A 109 3.66 -8.03 -13.93
C ALA A 109 2.84 -8.20 -15.21
N VAL A 110 3.51 -8.36 -16.33
CA VAL A 110 2.93 -8.94 -17.53
C VAL A 110 2.99 -10.46 -17.40
N MET A 111 1.81 -11.08 -17.38
CA MET A 111 1.64 -12.52 -17.21
C MET A 111 1.25 -13.17 -18.53
N VAL A 112 1.77 -14.35 -18.81
CA VAL A 112 1.40 -15.21 -19.94
C VAL A 112 1.24 -16.66 -19.48
N PRO A 113 0.43 -17.50 -20.15
CA PRO A 113 0.41 -18.93 -19.86
C PRO A 113 1.82 -19.54 -19.95
N ALA A 114 2.15 -20.52 -19.11
CA ALA A 114 3.49 -21.14 -19.13
C ALA A 114 3.85 -21.73 -20.51
N ALA A 115 2.87 -22.31 -21.22
CA ALA A 115 3.02 -22.86 -22.55
C ALA A 115 2.97 -21.82 -23.68
N SER A 116 2.80 -20.52 -23.35
CA SER A 116 2.74 -19.45 -24.37
C SER A 116 4.07 -19.35 -25.13
N PRO A 117 4.04 -19.21 -26.47
CA PRO A 117 5.24 -18.97 -27.27
C PRO A 117 5.81 -17.55 -27.10
N VAL A 118 5.11 -16.66 -26.40
CA VAL A 118 5.52 -15.29 -26.14
C VAL A 118 6.69 -15.31 -25.17
N GLY A 119 7.91 -15.04 -25.65
CA GLY A 119 9.14 -15.04 -24.87
C GLY A 119 9.57 -13.65 -24.38
N THR A 120 9.18 -12.60 -25.10
CA THR A 120 9.54 -11.21 -24.83
C THR A 120 8.31 -10.30 -24.89
N LEU A 121 8.43 -9.09 -24.35
CA LEU A 121 7.36 -8.08 -24.49
C LEU A 121 7.09 -7.67 -25.94
N ALA A 122 8.10 -7.74 -26.82
CA ALA A 122 7.95 -7.45 -28.24
C ALA A 122 7.07 -8.49 -28.96
N ASP A 123 7.02 -9.74 -28.48
CA ASP A 123 6.19 -10.82 -29.04
C ASP A 123 4.70 -10.61 -28.77
N LEU A 124 4.33 -9.63 -27.95
CA LEU A 124 2.94 -9.22 -27.73
C LEU A 124 2.36 -8.44 -28.90
N LYS A 125 3.18 -8.09 -29.90
CA LYS A 125 2.71 -7.48 -31.14
C LYS A 125 1.68 -8.38 -31.82
N GLY A 126 0.53 -7.79 -32.20
CA GLY A 126 -0.60 -8.51 -32.78
C GLY A 126 -1.41 -9.36 -31.78
N ARG A 127 -1.03 -9.38 -30.48
CA ARG A 127 -1.71 -10.16 -29.42
C ARG A 127 -2.74 -9.32 -28.67
N LYS A 128 -3.60 -10.01 -27.92
CA LYS A 128 -4.54 -9.38 -26.99
C LYS A 128 -3.90 -9.23 -25.61
N LEU A 129 -3.63 -8.01 -25.20
CA LEU A 129 -3.10 -7.67 -23.89
C LEU A 129 -4.19 -7.04 -23.01
N ALA A 130 -4.57 -7.73 -21.95
CA ALA A 130 -5.41 -7.17 -20.90
C ALA A 130 -4.59 -6.23 -20.01
N VAL A 131 -5.10 -5.03 -19.74
CA VAL A 131 -4.43 -4.01 -18.90
C VAL A 131 -5.37 -3.60 -17.78
N ALA A 132 -5.02 -3.95 -16.55
CA ALA A 132 -5.78 -3.61 -15.36
C ALA A 132 -5.73 -2.09 -15.08
N GLY A 133 -6.83 -1.54 -14.60
CA GLY A 133 -6.95 -0.13 -14.17
C GLY A 133 -7.31 0.86 -15.26
N GLY A 134 -6.87 0.69 -16.51
CA GLY A 134 -7.23 1.59 -17.61
C GLY A 134 -6.05 2.26 -18.31
N ALA A 135 -6.36 3.19 -19.21
CA ALA A 135 -5.36 3.81 -20.10
C ALA A 135 -4.32 4.69 -19.39
N ILE A 136 -4.66 5.19 -18.19
CA ILE A 136 -3.76 6.01 -17.35
C ILE A 136 -3.26 5.26 -16.12
N ASP A 137 -3.40 3.91 -16.07
CA ASP A 137 -2.79 3.10 -15.03
C ASP A 137 -1.27 3.27 -15.02
N LYS A 138 -0.67 3.42 -13.83
CA LYS A 138 0.75 3.75 -13.69
C LYS A 138 1.64 2.63 -14.22
N ASN A 139 1.31 1.37 -13.96
CA ASN A 139 2.09 0.24 -14.48
C ASN A 139 2.06 0.21 -16.01
N TRP A 140 0.90 0.49 -16.60
CA TRP A 140 0.75 0.56 -18.05
C TRP A 140 1.57 1.69 -18.68
N LEU A 141 1.55 2.89 -18.10
CA LEU A 141 2.32 4.03 -18.58
C LEU A 141 3.83 3.77 -18.46
N LEU A 142 4.28 3.21 -17.34
CA LEU A 142 5.68 2.87 -17.12
C LEU A 142 6.15 1.75 -18.06
N LEU A 143 5.32 0.74 -18.32
CA LEU A 143 5.59 -0.30 -19.30
C LEU A 143 5.75 0.30 -20.71
N GLN A 144 4.83 1.19 -21.13
CA GLN A 144 4.94 1.88 -22.43
C GLN A 144 6.24 2.69 -22.53
N ALA A 145 6.64 3.41 -21.47
CA ALA A 145 7.87 4.18 -21.44
C ALA A 145 9.11 3.29 -21.64
N ALA A 146 9.18 2.18 -20.93
CA ALA A 146 10.29 1.24 -21.05
C ALA A 146 10.38 0.60 -22.44
N LEU A 147 9.23 0.22 -23.01
CA LEU A 147 9.16 -0.37 -24.34
C LEU A 147 9.51 0.62 -25.44
N LYS A 148 9.16 1.91 -25.28
CA LYS A 148 9.54 2.97 -26.23
C LYS A 148 11.06 3.12 -26.35
N GLN A 149 11.82 2.85 -25.28
CA GLN A 149 13.30 2.84 -25.34
C GLN A 149 13.81 1.73 -26.27
N ASP A 150 13.08 0.63 -26.42
CA ASP A 150 13.39 -0.49 -27.32
C ASP A 150 12.75 -0.32 -28.71
N GLY A 151 12.10 0.81 -28.99
CA GLY A 151 11.38 1.04 -30.26
C GLY A 151 10.06 0.24 -30.39
N VAL A 152 9.51 -0.27 -29.29
CA VAL A 152 8.26 -1.04 -29.27
C VAL A 152 7.10 -0.15 -28.80
N ASP A 153 6.01 -0.11 -29.56
CA ASP A 153 4.78 0.59 -29.22
C ASP A 153 3.60 -0.40 -29.14
N LEU A 154 3.46 -1.06 -27.99
CA LEU A 154 2.35 -2.00 -27.79
C LEU A 154 0.97 -1.34 -27.86
N LYS A 155 0.86 -0.04 -27.57
CA LYS A 155 -0.42 0.67 -27.65
C LYS A 155 -1.00 0.66 -29.06
N SER A 156 -0.15 0.78 -30.08
CA SER A 156 -0.56 0.73 -31.50
C SER A 156 -0.39 -0.66 -32.12
N GLN A 157 0.45 -1.53 -31.53
CA GLN A 157 0.85 -2.80 -32.12
C GLN A 157 0.14 -4.02 -31.54
N ALA A 158 -0.57 -3.89 -30.42
CA ALA A 158 -1.34 -4.95 -29.79
C ALA A 158 -2.81 -4.54 -29.61
N THR A 159 -3.69 -5.52 -29.41
CA THR A 159 -5.08 -5.25 -29.03
C THR A 159 -5.16 -5.08 -27.52
N ILE A 160 -5.28 -3.83 -27.05
CA ILE A 160 -5.35 -3.51 -25.64
C ILE A 160 -6.79 -3.59 -25.12
N VAL A 161 -7.02 -4.35 -24.04
CA VAL A 161 -8.32 -4.49 -23.36
C VAL A 161 -8.18 -3.98 -21.94
N TYR A 162 -8.80 -2.83 -21.64
CA TYR A 162 -8.83 -2.26 -20.30
C TYR A 162 -9.98 -2.81 -19.46
N GLY A 163 -9.79 -2.94 -18.16
CA GLY A 163 -10.85 -3.40 -17.27
C GLY A 163 -10.44 -3.57 -15.81
N ALA A 164 -11.40 -4.02 -15.01
CA ALA A 164 -11.17 -4.31 -13.60
C ALA A 164 -10.20 -5.49 -13.44
N PRO A 165 -9.25 -5.43 -12.50
CA PRO A 165 -8.21 -6.44 -12.30
C PRO A 165 -8.74 -7.88 -12.18
N PRO A 166 -9.79 -8.18 -11.35
CA PRO A 166 -10.29 -9.54 -11.22
C PRO A 166 -10.95 -10.06 -12.51
N LEU A 167 -11.67 -9.19 -13.23
CA LEU A 167 -12.29 -9.57 -14.51
C LEU A 167 -11.23 -9.93 -15.53
N LEU A 168 -10.17 -9.13 -15.65
CA LEU A 168 -9.11 -9.38 -16.60
C LEU A 168 -8.29 -10.63 -16.24
N ALA A 169 -8.05 -10.89 -14.96
CA ALA A 169 -7.43 -12.13 -14.51
C ALA A 169 -8.27 -13.35 -14.91
N ALA A 170 -9.60 -13.31 -14.70
CA ALA A 170 -10.51 -14.38 -15.09
C ALA A 170 -10.53 -14.59 -16.60
N LYS A 171 -10.60 -13.53 -17.42
CA LYS A 171 -10.54 -13.61 -18.89
C LYS A 171 -9.22 -14.17 -19.40
N THR A 172 -8.12 -13.82 -18.74
CA THR A 172 -6.79 -14.35 -19.10
C THR A 172 -6.70 -15.85 -18.75
N LEU A 173 -7.19 -16.24 -17.58
CA LEU A 173 -7.26 -17.64 -17.17
C LEU A 173 -8.14 -18.46 -18.13
N GLY A 174 -9.25 -17.89 -18.62
CA GLY A 174 -10.16 -18.49 -19.60
C GLY A 174 -9.64 -18.51 -21.04
N GLY A 175 -8.43 -17.99 -21.30
CA GLY A 175 -7.82 -17.99 -22.65
C GLY A 175 -8.39 -16.93 -23.60
N GLU A 176 -9.18 -15.96 -23.12
CA GLU A 176 -9.69 -14.87 -23.95
C GLU A 176 -8.60 -13.81 -24.25
N MET A 177 -7.54 -13.77 -23.43
CA MET A 177 -6.41 -12.85 -23.53
C MET A 177 -5.11 -13.65 -23.68
N ASP A 178 -4.19 -13.18 -24.53
CA ASP A 178 -2.87 -13.80 -24.71
C ASP A 178 -1.94 -13.46 -23.54
N ALA A 179 -2.11 -12.28 -22.94
CA ALA A 179 -1.34 -11.78 -21.80
C ALA A 179 -2.18 -10.83 -20.93
N THR A 180 -1.75 -10.61 -19.69
CA THR A 180 -2.30 -9.54 -18.85
C THR A 180 -1.21 -8.80 -18.11
N LEU A 181 -1.27 -7.47 -18.11
CA LEU A 181 -0.62 -6.60 -17.13
C LEU A 181 -1.62 -6.40 -15.98
N ASN A 182 -1.32 -6.95 -14.83
CA ASN A 182 -2.25 -6.94 -13.70
C ASN A 182 -1.53 -6.61 -12.39
N TYR A 183 -2.30 -6.38 -11.32
CA TYR A 183 -1.75 -6.08 -10.01
C TYR A 183 -1.18 -7.34 -9.36
N TRP A 184 -0.25 -7.15 -8.43
CA TRP A 184 0.60 -8.21 -7.89
C TRP A 184 -0.16 -9.44 -7.36
N ASN A 185 -1.27 -9.23 -6.65
CA ASN A 185 -2.07 -10.32 -6.09
C ASN A 185 -2.79 -11.14 -7.16
N PHE A 186 -3.28 -10.51 -8.23
CA PHE A 186 -3.85 -11.23 -9.37
C PHE A 186 -2.77 -11.95 -10.18
N CYS A 187 -1.58 -11.35 -10.30
CA CYS A 187 -0.42 -12.03 -10.90
C CYS A 187 -0.02 -13.26 -10.09
N ALA A 188 0.04 -13.18 -8.76
CA ALA A 188 0.34 -14.30 -7.88
C ALA A 188 -0.70 -15.42 -8.00
N ALA A 189 -1.99 -15.09 -8.06
CA ALA A 189 -3.04 -16.08 -8.31
C ALA A 189 -2.89 -16.77 -9.68
N LEU A 190 -2.50 -16.05 -10.71
CA LEU A 190 -2.21 -16.62 -12.03
C LEU A 190 -0.97 -17.51 -12.02
N GLU A 191 0.10 -17.15 -11.27
CA GLU A 191 1.27 -18.03 -11.07
C GLU A 191 0.87 -19.38 -10.49
N ALA A 192 0.02 -19.38 -9.46
CA ALA A 192 -0.51 -20.62 -8.88
C ALA A 192 -1.34 -21.46 -9.86
N LYS A 193 -1.80 -20.88 -10.97
CA LYS A 193 -2.56 -21.52 -12.04
C LYS A 193 -1.72 -21.83 -13.29
N GLY A 194 -0.40 -21.81 -13.17
CA GLY A 194 0.51 -22.18 -14.26
C GLY A 194 0.77 -21.07 -15.27
N PHE A 195 0.64 -19.82 -14.87
CA PHE A 195 1.12 -18.69 -15.65
C PHE A 195 2.55 -18.33 -15.20
N ARG A 196 3.29 -17.68 -16.10
CA ARG A 196 4.61 -17.14 -15.79
C ARG A 196 4.65 -15.63 -15.97
N ARG A 197 5.53 -14.99 -15.23
CA ARG A 197 5.88 -13.58 -15.46
C ARG A 197 6.71 -13.48 -16.73
N LEU A 198 6.21 -12.72 -17.71
CA LEU A 198 6.95 -12.34 -18.89
C LEU A 198 7.91 -11.18 -18.57
N ALA A 199 7.43 -10.22 -17.78
CA ALA A 199 8.21 -9.12 -17.24
C ALA A 199 7.58 -8.64 -15.93
N GLY A 200 8.37 -8.52 -14.87
CA GLY A 200 8.00 -7.88 -13.63
C GLY A 200 8.06 -6.36 -13.73
N MET A 201 7.15 -5.67 -13.06
CA MET A 201 7.21 -4.19 -13.03
C MET A 201 8.47 -3.66 -12.35
N GLU A 202 9.11 -4.43 -11.47
CA GLU A 202 10.39 -4.05 -10.87
C GLU A 202 11.50 -3.90 -11.93
N GLU A 203 11.62 -4.86 -12.85
CA GLU A 203 12.56 -4.81 -13.97
C GLU A 203 12.28 -3.61 -14.89
N ILE A 204 10.99 -3.34 -15.11
CA ILE A 204 10.55 -2.17 -15.89
C ILE A 204 10.97 -0.86 -15.21
N LEU A 205 10.80 -0.74 -13.90
CA LEU A 205 11.18 0.45 -13.15
C LEU A 205 12.70 0.65 -13.12
N GLN A 206 13.48 -0.43 -12.98
CA GLN A 206 14.94 -0.38 -13.05
C GLN A 206 15.41 0.09 -14.42
N LYS A 207 14.80 -0.40 -15.49
CA LYS A 207 15.08 0.08 -16.85
C LYS A 207 14.79 1.58 -17.03
N LEU A 208 13.80 2.10 -16.31
CA LEU A 208 13.45 3.53 -16.33
C LEU A 208 14.30 4.37 -15.35
N GLY A 209 15.26 3.78 -14.65
CA GLY A 209 16.23 4.48 -13.82
C GLY A 209 16.00 4.38 -12.31
N SER A 210 15.04 3.58 -11.84
CA SER A 210 14.93 3.25 -10.41
C SER A 210 16.11 2.41 -9.98
N LYS A 211 16.73 2.76 -8.85
CA LYS A 211 17.90 2.06 -8.30
C LYS A 211 17.54 0.83 -7.46
N GLY A 212 16.26 0.65 -7.16
CA GLY A 212 15.76 -0.46 -6.36
C GLY A 212 14.25 -0.57 -6.38
N ARG A 213 13.72 -1.45 -5.53
CA ARG A 213 12.27 -1.56 -5.33
C ARG A 213 11.74 -0.27 -4.73
N ILE A 214 10.65 0.24 -5.25
CA ILE A 214 9.97 1.42 -4.75
C ILE A 214 8.55 1.07 -4.34
N ALA A 215 8.11 1.56 -3.19
CA ALA A 215 6.73 1.46 -2.77
C ALA A 215 5.87 2.46 -3.57
N MET A 216 5.13 1.94 -4.57
CA MET A 216 4.15 2.77 -5.29
C MET A 216 2.94 3.10 -4.44
N ILE A 217 2.60 2.24 -3.48
CA ILE A 217 1.43 2.34 -2.60
C ILE A 217 1.91 2.62 -1.17
N GLY A 218 1.25 3.57 -0.52
CA GLY A 218 1.58 4.01 0.84
C GLY A 218 0.38 4.45 1.66
N TYR A 219 0.64 4.68 2.94
CA TYR A 219 -0.27 5.37 3.83
C TYR A 219 -0.27 6.85 3.47
N VAL A 220 -1.44 7.43 3.34
CA VAL A 220 -1.61 8.84 2.99
C VAL A 220 -2.43 9.51 4.08
N PHE A 221 -1.96 10.68 4.51
CA PHE A 221 -2.56 11.50 5.55
C PHE A 221 -2.30 12.99 5.28
N ASP A 222 -3.04 13.84 5.96
CA ASP A 222 -2.85 15.30 5.88
C ASP A 222 -1.59 15.74 6.65
N GLU A 223 -0.82 16.67 6.08
CA GLU A 223 0.44 17.18 6.63
C GLU A 223 0.24 17.91 7.96
N ALA A 224 -0.82 18.72 8.08
CA ALA A 224 -1.09 19.46 9.30
C ALA A 224 -1.57 18.52 10.41
N TRP A 225 -2.41 17.54 10.06
CA TRP A 225 -2.84 16.49 10.98
C TRP A 225 -1.64 15.67 11.47
N ALA A 226 -0.76 15.21 10.58
CA ALA A 226 0.44 14.46 10.96
C ALA A 226 1.39 15.28 11.82
N GLY A 227 1.54 16.56 11.50
CA GLY A 227 2.35 17.51 12.28
C GLY A 227 1.85 17.71 13.71
N ALA A 228 0.52 17.72 13.90
CA ALA A 228 -0.12 17.80 15.21
C ALA A 228 -0.11 16.47 15.98
N ASN A 229 0.01 15.32 15.29
CA ASN A 229 -0.14 13.96 15.83
C ASN A 229 1.11 13.09 15.58
N LYS A 230 2.31 13.65 15.63
CA LYS A 230 3.57 12.96 15.26
C LYS A 230 3.78 11.65 16.01
N ASP A 231 3.51 11.62 17.30
CA ASP A 231 3.65 10.39 18.10
C ASP A 231 2.62 9.32 17.70
N LEU A 232 1.37 9.72 17.44
CA LEU A 232 0.31 8.84 16.97
C LEU A 232 0.68 8.22 15.60
N VAL A 233 1.18 9.03 14.66
CA VAL A 233 1.65 8.55 13.35
C VAL A 233 2.83 7.59 13.50
N ALA A 234 3.79 7.91 14.37
CA ALA A 234 4.95 7.05 14.61
C ALA A 234 4.54 5.69 15.18
N ARG A 235 3.62 5.67 16.16
CA ARG A 235 3.08 4.43 16.73
C ARG A 235 2.28 3.62 15.69
N PHE A 236 1.47 4.28 14.87
CA PHE A 236 0.74 3.62 13.79
C PHE A 236 1.72 2.95 12.80
N ILE A 237 2.74 3.65 12.36
CA ILE A 237 3.77 3.09 11.47
C ILE A 237 4.51 1.92 12.13
N ALA A 238 4.87 2.04 13.41
CA ALA A 238 5.50 0.96 14.15
C ALA A 238 4.61 -0.29 14.24
N VAL A 239 3.31 -0.12 14.48
CA VAL A 239 2.33 -1.21 14.53
C VAL A 239 2.18 -1.90 13.19
N THR A 240 2.09 -1.13 12.08
CA THR A 240 1.99 -1.71 10.74
C THR A 240 3.28 -2.41 10.32
N ARG A 241 4.46 -1.90 10.69
CA ARG A 241 5.74 -2.59 10.51
C ARG A 241 5.79 -3.90 11.29
N ALA A 242 5.36 -3.92 12.55
CA ALA A 242 5.30 -5.13 13.36
C ALA A 242 4.38 -6.19 12.74
N ALA A 243 3.23 -5.80 12.20
CA ALA A 243 2.34 -6.72 11.48
C ALA A 243 3.00 -7.29 10.21
N LYS A 244 3.74 -6.46 9.46
CA LYS A 244 4.52 -6.92 8.30
C LYS A 244 5.60 -7.92 8.69
N GLU A 245 6.28 -7.73 9.82
CA GLU A 245 7.29 -8.69 10.30
C GLU A 245 6.66 -10.03 10.71
N VAL A 246 5.47 -10.03 11.31
CA VAL A 246 4.72 -11.27 11.58
C VAL A 246 4.40 -11.98 10.26
N LEU A 247 3.87 -11.29 9.26
CA LEU A 247 3.58 -11.86 7.94
C LEU A 247 4.85 -12.27 7.18
N ALA A 248 5.97 -11.60 7.41
CA ALA A 248 7.24 -11.94 6.80
C ALA A 248 7.79 -13.27 7.31
N THR A 249 7.59 -13.59 8.59
CA THR A 249 8.29 -14.68 9.27
C THR A 249 7.41 -15.87 9.64
N SER A 250 6.08 -15.72 9.70
CA SER A 250 5.16 -16.76 10.14
C SER A 250 4.31 -17.30 8.98
N ASP A 251 4.46 -18.57 8.64
CA ASP A 251 3.55 -19.25 7.69
C ASP A 251 2.20 -19.53 8.34
N ALA A 252 2.19 -19.87 9.64
CA ALA A 252 0.96 -20.13 10.39
C ALA A 252 0.01 -18.91 10.41
N GLU A 253 0.57 -17.69 10.39
CA GLU A 253 -0.24 -16.47 10.30
C GLU A 253 -0.95 -16.35 8.94
N TRP A 254 -0.30 -16.79 7.86
CA TRP A 254 -0.93 -16.86 6.54
C TRP A 254 -2.07 -17.85 6.50
N ASP A 255 -1.94 -19.00 7.18
CA ASP A 255 -3.02 -19.98 7.31
C ASP A 255 -4.20 -19.39 8.10
N ALA A 256 -3.91 -18.62 9.16
CA ALA A 256 -4.94 -17.96 9.98
C ALA A 256 -5.72 -16.88 9.21
N ILE A 257 -5.05 -16.09 8.36
CA ILE A 257 -5.71 -15.05 7.55
C ILE A 257 -6.20 -15.55 6.18
N ALA A 258 -5.97 -16.81 5.82
CA ALA A 258 -6.36 -17.37 4.52
C ALA A 258 -7.79 -17.04 4.09
N PRO A 259 -8.82 -17.09 4.97
CA PRO A 259 -10.19 -16.73 4.59
C PRO A 259 -10.34 -15.28 4.11
N LEU A 260 -9.48 -14.37 4.56
CA LEU A 260 -9.49 -12.95 4.18
C LEU A 260 -8.78 -12.70 2.85
N THR A 261 -7.89 -13.59 2.43
CA THR A 261 -7.09 -13.40 1.23
C THR A 261 -7.87 -13.70 -0.06
N GLY A 262 -8.95 -14.48 0.05
CA GLY A 262 -9.70 -14.98 -1.09
C GLY A 262 -8.99 -16.12 -1.86
N ALA A 263 -7.88 -16.65 -1.32
CA ALA A 263 -7.20 -17.80 -1.90
C ALA A 263 -8.12 -19.03 -1.89
N GLN A 264 -8.27 -19.66 -3.05
CA GLN A 264 -9.17 -20.80 -3.22
C GLN A 264 -8.47 -22.15 -2.97
N ASP A 265 -7.16 -22.15 -2.88
CA ASP A 265 -6.31 -23.32 -2.69
C ASP A 265 -4.96 -22.95 -2.05
N PRO A 266 -4.24 -23.94 -1.48
CA PRO A 266 -2.95 -23.69 -0.81
C PRO A 266 -1.88 -23.10 -1.73
N ALA A 267 -1.86 -23.44 -3.02
CA ALA A 267 -0.87 -22.89 -3.96
C ALA A 267 -1.08 -21.40 -4.18
N THR A 268 -2.34 -20.95 -4.27
CA THR A 268 -2.68 -19.53 -4.37
C THR A 268 -2.30 -18.78 -3.09
N LEU A 269 -2.56 -19.35 -1.91
CA LEU A 269 -2.17 -18.75 -0.63
C LEU A 269 -0.64 -18.61 -0.53
N GLN A 270 0.08 -19.66 -0.94
CA GLN A 270 1.55 -19.63 -0.98
C GLN A 270 2.06 -18.53 -1.91
N ALA A 271 1.51 -18.40 -3.11
CA ALA A 271 1.90 -17.36 -4.06
C ALA A 271 1.63 -15.94 -3.50
N TYR A 272 0.50 -15.74 -2.82
CA TYR A 272 0.22 -14.48 -2.14
C TYR A 272 1.27 -14.18 -1.05
N ARG A 273 1.57 -15.15 -0.20
CA ARG A 273 2.58 -15.03 0.86
C ARG A 273 3.93 -14.63 0.30
N ASP A 274 4.40 -15.36 -0.71
CA ASP A 274 5.73 -15.17 -1.26
C ASP A 274 5.84 -13.78 -1.90
N ARG A 275 4.85 -13.36 -2.70
CA ARG A 275 4.83 -12.03 -3.34
C ARG A 275 4.60 -10.88 -2.37
N TYR A 276 3.81 -11.09 -1.32
CA TYR A 276 3.65 -10.09 -0.26
C TYR A 276 4.98 -9.85 0.47
N ARG A 277 5.69 -10.92 0.85
CA ARG A 277 7.00 -10.86 1.53
C ARG A 277 8.04 -10.11 0.71
N GLU A 278 8.10 -10.35 -0.60
CA GLU A 278 8.95 -9.60 -1.52
C GLU A 278 8.59 -8.11 -1.57
N GLY A 279 7.34 -7.78 -1.38
CA GLY A 279 6.79 -6.42 -1.46
C GLY A 279 6.85 -5.62 -0.16
N ILE A 280 7.41 -6.15 0.93
CA ILE A 280 7.57 -5.40 2.18
C ILE A 280 8.63 -4.30 1.97
N PRO A 281 8.30 -3.00 2.15
CA PRO A 281 9.28 -1.93 1.99
C PRO A 281 10.42 -2.04 3.02
N ARG A 282 11.67 -1.93 2.55
CA ARG A 282 12.87 -2.04 3.39
C ARG A 282 13.93 -1.01 3.05
N ARG A 283 13.65 -0.13 2.09
CA ARG A 283 14.60 0.90 1.68
C ARG A 283 14.40 2.18 2.50
N PRO A 284 15.48 2.97 2.69
CA PRO A 284 15.36 4.32 3.23
C PRO A 284 14.40 5.16 2.39
N ILE A 285 13.56 5.97 3.04
CA ILE A 285 12.57 6.81 2.33
C ILE A 285 13.23 7.79 1.38
N VAL A 286 14.40 8.32 1.74
CA VAL A 286 15.17 9.24 0.89
C VAL A 286 15.56 8.61 -0.46
N ASP A 287 15.87 7.31 -0.45
CA ASP A 287 16.21 6.58 -1.67
C ASP A 287 14.97 6.30 -2.51
N GLU A 288 13.85 5.96 -1.86
CA GLU A 288 12.56 5.79 -2.55
C GLU A 288 12.06 7.09 -3.16
N GLU A 289 12.19 8.21 -2.47
CA GLU A 289 11.83 9.52 -2.99
C GLU A 289 12.70 9.92 -4.19
N ALA A 290 14.01 9.62 -4.14
CA ALA A 290 14.90 9.88 -5.26
C ALA A 290 14.48 9.12 -6.53
N ASP A 291 14.14 7.84 -6.40
CA ASP A 291 13.62 7.04 -7.50
C ASP A 291 12.23 7.51 -7.96
N ALA A 292 11.36 7.89 -7.02
CA ALA A 292 10.04 8.44 -7.32
C ALA A 292 10.13 9.70 -8.19
N ARG A 293 11.11 10.58 -7.95
CA ARG A 293 11.35 11.79 -8.78
C ARG A 293 11.65 11.44 -10.22
N VAL A 294 12.45 10.40 -10.45
CA VAL A 294 12.77 9.93 -11.81
C VAL A 294 11.51 9.40 -12.50
N LEU A 295 10.77 8.51 -11.81
CA LEU A 295 9.58 7.88 -12.36
C LEU A 295 8.42 8.86 -12.56
N TYR A 296 8.30 9.88 -11.70
CA TYR A 296 7.26 10.90 -11.84
C TYR A 296 7.37 11.68 -13.15
N ARG A 297 8.59 12.02 -13.58
CA ARG A 297 8.81 12.69 -14.88
C ARG A 297 8.31 11.83 -16.03
N VAL A 298 8.57 10.53 -15.99
CA VAL A 298 8.08 9.57 -17.00
C VAL A 298 6.54 9.54 -16.99
N LEU A 299 5.93 9.45 -15.81
CA LEU A 299 4.48 9.45 -15.67
C LEU A 299 3.85 10.76 -16.15
N ALA A 300 4.50 11.91 -15.87
CA ALA A 300 4.04 13.22 -16.32
C ALA A 300 4.04 13.35 -17.85
N GLN A 301 5.08 12.83 -18.50
CA GLN A 301 5.19 12.85 -19.96
C GLN A 301 4.11 12.03 -20.67
N LEU A 302 3.73 10.87 -20.09
CA LEU A 302 2.81 9.93 -20.73
C LEU A 302 1.37 10.05 -20.25
N GLY A 303 1.17 10.30 -18.96
CA GLY A 303 -0.15 10.41 -18.35
C GLY A 303 -0.75 11.80 -18.41
N GLY A 304 0.09 12.82 -18.66
CA GLY A 304 -0.36 14.20 -18.76
C GLY A 304 -1.09 14.72 -17.52
N ARG A 305 -1.88 15.76 -17.72
CA ARG A 305 -2.60 16.46 -16.63
C ARG A 305 -3.61 15.59 -15.87
N ASP A 306 -4.16 14.59 -16.50
CA ASP A 306 -5.13 13.69 -15.86
C ASP A 306 -4.47 12.89 -14.74
N LEU A 307 -3.18 12.54 -14.89
CA LEU A 307 -2.43 11.78 -13.91
C LEU A 307 -1.71 12.67 -12.90
N VAL A 308 -1.02 13.72 -13.35
CA VAL A 308 -0.08 14.48 -12.51
C VAL A 308 -0.55 15.92 -12.18
N GLY A 309 -1.69 16.35 -12.69
CA GLY A 309 -2.18 17.72 -12.50
C GLY A 309 -1.35 18.73 -13.31
N THR A 310 -0.95 19.83 -12.65
CA THR A 310 -0.20 20.92 -13.29
C THR A 310 1.32 20.79 -13.18
N ALA A 311 1.83 19.95 -12.24
CA ALA A 311 3.26 19.77 -12.01
C ALA A 311 3.82 18.62 -12.83
N THR A 312 4.99 18.82 -13.42
CA THR A 312 5.76 17.79 -14.15
C THR A 312 6.84 17.14 -13.29
N GLU A 313 7.08 17.69 -12.11
CA GLU A 313 8.05 17.21 -11.12
C GLU A 313 7.30 16.75 -9.84
N LEU A 314 7.87 15.78 -9.17
CA LEU A 314 7.37 15.32 -7.87
C LEU A 314 7.43 16.45 -6.84
N ASP A 315 6.32 16.78 -6.20
CA ASP A 315 6.29 17.76 -5.12
C ASP A 315 7.19 17.32 -3.96
N PRO A 316 8.11 18.19 -3.46
CA PRO A 316 9.08 17.81 -2.44
C PRO A 316 8.49 17.44 -1.09
N GLY A 317 7.24 17.82 -0.81
CA GLY A 317 6.53 17.43 0.41
C GLY A 317 5.75 16.13 0.31
N THR A 318 5.88 15.38 -0.82
CA THR A 318 5.11 14.17 -1.05
C THR A 318 5.42 13.07 -0.03
N PHE A 319 6.69 12.84 0.29
CA PHE A 319 7.10 11.78 1.20
C PHE A 319 7.20 12.29 2.65
N TYR A 320 6.64 11.52 3.58
CA TYR A 320 6.75 11.78 5.01
C TYR A 320 8.05 11.20 5.56
N GLN A 321 8.95 12.06 6.04
CA GLN A 321 10.31 11.69 6.47
C GLN A 321 10.54 11.82 7.98
N ALA A 322 9.49 12.03 8.78
CA ALA A 322 9.64 12.34 10.20
C ALA A 322 9.72 11.09 11.12
N ILE A 323 9.92 9.89 10.56
CA ILE A 323 10.11 8.68 11.38
C ILE A 323 11.60 8.50 11.66
N PRO A 324 12.02 8.47 12.94
CA PRO A 324 13.43 8.25 13.28
C PRO A 324 13.92 6.89 12.76
N GLY A 325 15.07 6.90 12.07
CA GLY A 325 15.73 5.68 11.58
C GLY A 325 15.28 5.19 10.20
N ASP A 326 14.49 6.00 9.47
CA ASP A 326 14.11 5.74 8.07
C ASP A 326 15.07 6.32 7.06
#